data_806ca0b77154d17cec5ebfcd2d480049
#
_entry.id   806ca0b77154d17cec5ebfcd2d480049
#
_cell.length_a   1.000
_cell.length_b   1.000
_cell.length_c   1.000
_cell.angle_alpha   90.00
_cell.angle_beta   90.00
_cell.angle_gamma   90.00
#
_symmetry.space_group_name_H-M   'P 1'
#
loop_
_entity.id
_entity.type
_entity.pdbx_description
1 polymer ?
#
loop_
_entity_poly.entity_id
_entity_poly.type
_entity_poly.pdbx_seq_one_letter_code
_entity_poly.pdbx_strand_id
1 'polypeptide(L)'
;MIKRQVSGLRFQVSGIVLFFIVFILAPVTWHLTPVFAADEIARIQEAYRNISDMKAGFVQKNYMKDLGRTDTYKGVLFIKRPSKMRWEYKGDKPQEIIINGDKILIYKKAEKQAFKSAFSRQTYGQAPVALLSGFGKVREEFNITKKNKKLVLIPKKPMGNIVSVEIETSDEDFPIKSFIINDMRSNRIEIQLKDIEINTGIKDAAFDFSLPEGVNIYEHNF
;
A
#
# COMPACT_ATOMS: atom_id res chain seq x y z
N MET A 1 58.40 -90.22 2.22
CA MET A 1 58.86 -90.54 0.87
C MET A 1 57.89 -89.87 -0.11
N ILE A 2 58.40 -89.13 -1.05
CA ILE A 2 57.79 -88.48 -2.20
C ILE A 2 56.93 -87.22 -1.92
N LYS A 3 57.64 -86.07 -2.15
CA LYS A 3 57.07 -84.73 -2.34
C LYS A 3 56.27 -84.63 -3.65
N ARG A 4 55.15 -84.02 -3.65
CA ARG A 4 54.60 -83.39 -4.86
C ARG A 4 54.28 -81.95 -4.60
N GLN A 5 55.02 -81.10 -5.35
CA GLN A 5 54.75 -79.66 -5.49
C GLN A 5 53.52 -79.48 -6.34
N VAL A 6 52.65 -78.58 -5.94
CA VAL A 6 51.61 -78.06 -6.80
C VAL A 6 51.69 -76.51 -6.77
N SER A 7 51.97 -75.99 -7.93
CA SER A 7 52.17 -74.57 -8.24
C SER A 7 50.89 -73.74 -7.98
N GLY A 8 51.05 -72.66 -7.22
CA GLY A 8 49.96 -71.70 -6.99
C GLY A 8 49.78 -70.74 -8.15
N LEU A 9 48.60 -70.70 -8.65
CA LEU A 9 48.08 -69.66 -9.57
C LEU A 9 47.67 -68.44 -8.74
N ARG A 10 48.41 -67.35 -8.86
CA ARG A 10 47.99 -66.07 -8.28
C ARG A 10 46.95 -65.40 -9.22
N PHE A 11 45.73 -65.32 -8.82
CA PHE A 11 44.75 -64.43 -9.45
C PHE A 11 44.89 -63.03 -8.82
N GLN A 12 45.32 -62.13 -9.63
CA GLN A 12 45.36 -60.69 -9.30
C GLN A 12 44.00 -60.11 -9.55
N VAL A 13 43.20 -59.87 -8.47
CA VAL A 13 41.92 -59.18 -8.53
C VAL A 13 42.15 -57.70 -8.54
N SER A 14 41.99 -57.08 -9.71
CA SER A 14 42.02 -55.66 -9.88
C SER A 14 40.80 -55.06 -9.16
N GLY A 15 41.03 -54.31 -8.08
CA GLY A 15 39.98 -53.60 -7.35
C GLY A 15 39.47 -52.41 -8.11
N ILE A 16 38.27 -52.53 -8.69
CA ILE A 16 37.54 -51.37 -9.19
C ILE A 16 36.88 -50.70 -7.98
N VAL A 17 37.47 -49.57 -7.57
CA VAL A 17 36.89 -48.68 -6.57
C VAL A 17 35.79 -47.90 -7.28
N LEU A 18 34.55 -48.32 -7.09
CA LEU A 18 33.37 -47.55 -7.53
C LEU A 18 33.17 -46.35 -6.58
N PHE A 19 33.59 -45.16 -7.02
CA PHE A 19 33.21 -43.89 -6.35
C PHE A 19 31.73 -43.65 -6.59
N PHE A 20 30.90 -43.94 -5.60
CA PHE A 20 29.53 -43.44 -5.56
C PHE A 20 29.57 -41.92 -5.25
N ILE A 21 29.47 -41.09 -6.30
CA ILE A 21 29.19 -39.66 -6.14
C ILE A 21 27.73 -39.55 -5.72
N VAL A 22 27.48 -39.42 -4.42
CA VAL A 22 26.17 -39.04 -3.90
C VAL A 22 25.94 -37.58 -4.26
N PHE A 23 25.20 -37.32 -5.35
CA PHE A 23 24.67 -36.01 -5.66
C PHE A 23 23.61 -35.69 -4.61
N ILE A 24 23.97 -34.96 -3.55
CA ILE A 24 23.02 -34.36 -2.63
C ILE A 24 22.34 -33.24 -3.42
N LEU A 25 21.19 -33.54 -4.00
CA LEU A 25 20.25 -32.54 -4.49
C LEU A 25 19.70 -31.79 -3.28
N ALA A 26 20.43 -30.76 -2.83
CA ALA A 26 19.86 -29.78 -1.91
C ALA A 26 18.66 -29.14 -2.63
N PRO A 27 17.47 -29.11 -2.01
CA PRO A 27 16.35 -28.38 -2.59
C PRO A 27 16.73 -26.91 -2.63
N VAL A 28 17.04 -26.41 -3.84
CA VAL A 28 17.17 -24.97 -4.08
C VAL A 28 15.77 -24.42 -3.94
N THR A 29 15.41 -24.05 -2.72
CA THR A 29 14.20 -23.26 -2.48
C THR A 29 14.48 -21.87 -3.07
N TRP A 30 14.05 -21.69 -4.29
CA TRP A 30 14.02 -20.39 -4.93
C TRP A 30 13.03 -19.52 -4.19
N HIS A 31 13.53 -18.70 -3.25
CA HIS A 31 12.77 -17.61 -2.66
C HIS A 31 12.59 -16.50 -3.70
N LEU A 32 11.67 -16.72 -4.66
CA LEU A 32 11.34 -15.82 -5.77
C LEU A 32 10.38 -14.70 -5.32
N THR A 33 10.64 -13.95 -4.24
CA THR A 33 9.62 -13.01 -3.82
C THR A 33 9.98 -11.54 -3.61
N PRO A 34 11.21 -11.06 -3.46
CA PRO A 34 11.37 -9.63 -3.25
C PRO A 34 11.55 -8.79 -4.53
N VAL A 35 12.04 -9.35 -5.63
CA VAL A 35 12.44 -8.56 -6.81
C VAL A 35 11.25 -7.89 -7.51
N PHE A 36 10.18 -8.62 -7.80
CA PHE A 36 9.03 -8.05 -8.52
C PHE A 36 8.22 -7.02 -7.73
N ALA A 37 8.10 -7.20 -6.42
CA ALA A 37 7.45 -6.19 -5.57
C ALA A 37 8.31 -4.92 -5.45
N ALA A 38 9.64 -5.07 -5.49
CA ALA A 38 10.56 -3.95 -5.47
C ALA A 38 10.46 -3.08 -6.72
N ASP A 39 10.34 -3.68 -7.90
CA ASP A 39 10.21 -2.96 -9.18
C ASP A 39 8.87 -2.21 -9.26
N GLU A 40 7.78 -2.82 -8.81
CA GLU A 40 6.46 -2.21 -8.84
C GLU A 40 6.33 -1.03 -7.88
N ILE A 41 6.90 -1.13 -6.68
CA ILE A 41 6.99 0.00 -5.76
C ILE A 41 7.88 1.11 -6.30
N ALA A 42 9.00 0.77 -6.95
CA ALA A 42 9.87 1.77 -7.58
C ALA A 42 9.11 2.54 -8.68
N ARG A 43 8.31 1.85 -9.50
CA ARG A 43 7.45 2.46 -10.52
C ARG A 43 6.42 3.41 -9.91
N ILE A 44 5.73 3.00 -8.83
CA ILE A 44 4.78 3.86 -8.12
C ILE A 44 5.48 5.09 -7.56
N GLN A 45 6.64 4.93 -6.93
CA GLN A 45 7.40 6.03 -6.37
C GLN A 45 7.93 6.98 -7.43
N GLU A 46 8.34 6.47 -8.60
CA GLU A 46 8.78 7.26 -9.75
C GLU A 46 7.63 8.09 -10.31
N ALA A 47 6.49 7.46 -10.61
CA ALA A 47 5.30 8.16 -11.07
C ALA A 47 4.90 9.26 -10.07
N TYR A 48 4.91 8.94 -8.77
CA TYR A 48 4.59 9.91 -7.72
C TYR A 48 5.58 11.07 -7.64
N ARG A 49 6.87 10.87 -7.98
CA ARG A 49 7.85 11.96 -8.06
C ARG A 49 7.59 12.89 -9.24
N ASN A 50 7.10 12.36 -10.35
CA ASN A 50 6.89 13.08 -11.60
C ASN A 50 5.51 13.78 -11.66
N ILE A 51 4.61 13.47 -10.74
CA ILE A 51 3.28 14.09 -10.64
C ILE A 51 3.37 15.30 -9.71
N SER A 52 3.07 16.49 -10.22
CA SER A 52 2.96 17.74 -9.44
C SER A 52 1.59 17.88 -8.78
N ASP A 53 0.55 17.53 -9.53
CA ASP A 53 -0.84 17.51 -9.07
C ASP A 53 -1.64 16.40 -9.76
N MET A 54 -2.74 16.01 -9.13
CA MET A 54 -3.65 14.98 -9.62
C MET A 54 -5.08 15.33 -9.21
N LYS A 55 -6.03 15.08 -10.11
CA LYS A 55 -7.47 15.04 -9.85
C LYS A 55 -7.99 13.67 -10.24
N ALA A 56 -8.87 13.10 -9.41
CA ALA A 56 -9.48 11.81 -9.70
C ALA A 56 -10.90 11.74 -9.12
N GLY A 57 -11.80 11.08 -9.82
CA GLY A 57 -13.02 10.57 -9.22
C GLY A 57 -12.70 9.38 -8.32
N PHE A 58 -13.53 9.14 -7.29
CA PHE A 58 -13.42 7.94 -6.48
C PHE A 58 -14.76 7.32 -6.14
N VAL A 59 -14.74 6.01 -5.92
CA VAL A 59 -15.79 5.26 -5.24
C VAL A 59 -15.18 4.58 -4.04
N GLN A 60 -15.72 4.85 -2.85
CA GLN A 60 -15.29 4.27 -1.59
C GLN A 60 -16.38 3.39 -1.01
N LYS A 61 -16.04 2.17 -0.60
CA LYS A 61 -16.91 1.25 0.12
C LYS A 61 -16.33 0.97 1.50
N ASN A 62 -17.13 1.25 2.53
CA ASN A 62 -16.76 0.97 3.91
C ASN A 62 -17.57 -0.23 4.40
N TYR A 63 -16.93 -1.38 4.47
CA TYR A 63 -17.50 -2.57 5.10
C TYR A 63 -17.24 -2.55 6.60
N MET A 64 -18.30 -2.54 7.40
CA MET A 64 -18.28 -2.59 8.85
C MET A 64 -18.69 -3.99 9.31
N LYS A 65 -17.70 -4.80 9.74
CA LYS A 65 -17.92 -6.22 10.08
C LYS A 65 -18.98 -6.40 11.16
N ASP A 66 -18.85 -5.67 12.27
CA ASP A 66 -19.73 -5.83 13.43
C ASP A 66 -21.18 -5.45 13.15
N LEU A 67 -21.43 -4.63 12.12
CA LEU A 67 -22.76 -4.18 11.70
C LEU A 67 -23.29 -4.95 10.47
N GLY A 68 -22.47 -5.80 9.85
CA GLY A 68 -22.80 -6.49 8.61
C GLY A 68 -23.20 -5.53 7.47
N ARG A 69 -22.72 -4.27 7.50
CA ARG A 69 -23.15 -3.19 6.62
C ARG A 69 -22.01 -2.68 5.76
N THR A 70 -22.35 -2.32 4.53
CA THR A 70 -21.45 -1.63 3.60
C THR A 70 -22.04 -0.27 3.22
N ASP A 71 -21.33 0.80 3.55
CA ASP A 71 -21.67 2.15 3.09
C ASP A 71 -20.84 2.49 1.86
N THR A 72 -21.49 3.11 0.86
CA THR A 72 -20.82 3.51 -0.38
C THR A 72 -20.83 5.03 -0.50
N TYR A 73 -19.65 5.57 -0.76
CA TYR A 73 -19.41 7.00 -0.97
C TYR A 73 -18.80 7.22 -2.35
N LYS A 74 -19.06 8.40 -2.91
CA LYS A 74 -18.47 8.85 -4.18
C LYS A 74 -17.99 10.28 -4.03
N GLY A 75 -17.01 10.66 -4.84
CA GLY A 75 -16.55 12.03 -4.79
C GLY A 75 -15.40 12.32 -5.75
N VAL A 76 -14.69 13.40 -5.45
CA VAL A 76 -13.52 13.83 -6.20
C VAL A 76 -12.36 14.05 -5.23
N LEU A 77 -11.20 13.62 -5.64
CA LEU A 77 -9.93 13.78 -4.95
C LEU A 77 -9.04 14.74 -5.73
N PHE A 78 -8.44 15.68 -5.02
CA PHE A 78 -7.38 16.55 -5.53
C PHE A 78 -6.13 16.36 -4.68
N ILE A 79 -5.00 16.18 -5.33
CA ILE A 79 -3.68 16.10 -4.68
C ILE A 79 -2.78 17.12 -5.35
N LYS A 80 -1.98 17.83 -4.56
CA LYS A 80 -0.89 18.67 -5.04
C LYS A 80 0.30 18.56 -4.12
N ARG A 81 1.44 18.31 -4.70
CA ARG A 81 2.69 18.23 -3.94
C ARG A 81 3.15 19.60 -3.46
N PRO A 82 3.88 19.67 -2.33
CA PRO A 82 4.36 18.51 -1.56
C PRO A 82 3.36 17.93 -0.55
N SER A 83 2.36 18.67 -0.08
CA SER A 83 1.55 18.23 1.07
C SER A 83 0.15 18.82 1.05
N LYS A 84 -0.47 18.87 -0.13
CA LYS A 84 -1.83 19.38 -0.27
C LYS A 84 -2.75 18.32 -0.81
N MET A 85 -3.94 18.19 -0.20
CA MET A 85 -4.96 17.25 -0.59
C MET A 85 -6.34 17.79 -0.25
N ARG A 86 -7.32 17.57 -1.14
CA ARG A 86 -8.72 17.83 -0.92
C ARG A 86 -9.52 16.62 -1.35
N TRP A 87 -10.33 16.11 -0.45
CA TRP A 87 -11.20 14.96 -0.65
C TRP A 87 -12.64 15.40 -0.48
N GLU A 88 -13.40 15.45 -1.57
CA GLU A 88 -14.78 15.90 -1.58
C GLU A 88 -15.72 14.71 -1.70
N TYR A 89 -16.44 14.42 -0.64
CA TYR A 89 -17.53 13.44 -0.66
C TYR A 89 -18.81 14.10 -1.14
N LYS A 90 -19.53 13.42 -2.06
CA LYS A 90 -20.79 13.85 -2.63
C LYS A 90 -21.94 12.94 -2.16
N GLY A 91 -23.18 13.41 -2.23
CA GLY A 91 -24.40 12.66 -1.85
C GLY A 91 -25.07 13.24 -0.62
N ASP A 92 -25.78 12.42 0.13
CA ASP A 92 -26.67 12.85 1.23
C ASP A 92 -25.91 13.43 2.43
N LYS A 93 -24.66 13.00 2.63
CA LYS A 93 -23.79 13.50 3.70
C LYS A 93 -22.50 14.08 3.11
N PRO A 94 -22.60 15.24 2.44
CA PRO A 94 -21.45 15.86 1.80
C PRO A 94 -20.44 16.31 2.85
N GLN A 95 -19.19 15.92 2.64
CA GLN A 95 -18.07 16.24 3.52
C GLN A 95 -16.85 16.61 2.70
N GLU A 96 -16.05 17.50 3.21
CA GLU A 96 -14.73 17.81 2.66
C GLU A 96 -13.64 17.53 3.69
N ILE A 97 -12.57 16.91 3.24
CA ILE A 97 -11.34 16.77 4.02
C ILE A 97 -10.26 17.50 3.25
N ILE A 98 -9.67 18.51 3.86
CA ILE A 98 -8.61 19.30 3.25
C ILE A 98 -7.35 19.18 4.11
N ILE A 99 -6.24 18.84 3.48
CA ILE A 99 -4.90 18.89 4.06
C ILE A 99 -4.14 19.98 3.34
N ASN A 100 -3.51 20.87 4.10
CA ASN A 100 -2.62 21.90 3.58
C ASN A 100 -1.40 22.01 4.50
N GLY A 101 -0.28 21.41 4.06
CA GLY A 101 0.92 21.27 4.88
C GLY A 101 0.71 20.34 6.08
N ASP A 102 0.86 20.90 7.26
CA ASP A 102 0.71 20.24 8.56
C ASP A 102 -0.67 20.40 9.19
N LYS A 103 -1.64 20.93 8.45
CA LYS A 103 -3.00 21.19 8.95
C LYS A 103 -4.03 20.36 8.21
N ILE A 104 -5.08 19.96 8.93
CA ILE A 104 -6.27 19.30 8.37
C ILE A 104 -7.53 20.04 8.77
N LEU A 105 -8.44 20.15 7.81
CA LEU A 105 -9.82 20.57 8.01
C LEU A 105 -10.75 19.43 7.57
N ILE A 106 -11.70 19.07 8.42
CA ILE A 106 -12.81 18.18 8.08
C ILE A 106 -14.10 19.00 8.17
N TYR A 107 -14.74 19.25 7.04
CA TYR A 107 -15.97 20.04 6.99
C TYR A 107 -17.17 19.15 6.62
N LYS A 108 -18.08 18.98 7.57
CA LYS A 108 -19.36 18.29 7.42
C LYS A 108 -20.42 19.28 7.02
N LYS A 109 -20.71 19.38 5.73
CA LYS A 109 -21.56 20.43 5.14
C LYS A 109 -22.99 20.40 5.66
N ALA A 110 -23.59 19.21 5.76
CA ALA A 110 -24.98 19.06 6.22
C ALA A 110 -25.16 19.47 7.70
N GLU A 111 -24.12 19.26 8.52
CA GLU A 111 -24.11 19.57 9.95
C GLU A 111 -23.63 21.00 10.22
N LYS A 112 -23.13 21.71 9.22
CA LYS A 112 -22.45 23.01 9.35
C LYS A 112 -21.37 23.00 10.43
N GLN A 113 -20.59 21.91 10.50
CA GLN A 113 -19.53 21.70 11.47
C GLN A 113 -18.20 21.52 10.77
N ALA A 114 -17.16 22.15 11.29
CA ALA A 114 -15.80 22.01 10.82
C ALA A 114 -14.86 21.69 11.97
N PHE A 115 -13.95 20.72 11.74
CA PHE A 115 -12.95 20.29 12.70
C PHE A 115 -11.59 20.63 12.12
N LYS A 116 -10.81 21.43 12.85
CA LYS A 116 -9.43 21.78 12.50
C LYS A 116 -8.46 21.17 13.47
N SER A 117 -7.37 20.63 13.00
CA SER A 117 -6.27 20.19 13.84
C SER A 117 -4.94 20.11 13.08
N ALA A 118 -3.86 19.80 13.79
CA ALA A 118 -2.61 19.42 13.16
C ALA A 118 -2.80 18.09 12.41
N PHE A 119 -2.22 17.99 11.22
CA PHE A 119 -2.21 16.76 10.44
C PHE A 119 -1.04 15.88 10.85
N SER A 120 -1.32 14.68 11.29
CA SER A 120 -0.33 13.64 11.54
C SER A 120 -0.77 12.33 10.91
N ARG A 121 0.12 11.66 10.19
CA ARG A 121 -0.18 10.34 9.62
C ARG A 121 -0.45 9.29 10.68
N GLN A 122 0.14 9.42 11.87
CA GLN A 122 -0.15 8.53 12.99
C GLN A 122 -1.58 8.70 13.49
N THR A 123 -2.07 9.91 13.58
CA THR A 123 -3.43 10.23 14.05
C THR A 123 -4.48 9.92 13.01
N TYR A 124 -4.20 10.24 11.75
CA TYR A 124 -5.14 10.08 10.63
C TYR A 124 -4.83 8.89 9.72
N GLY A 125 -3.98 7.96 10.17
CA GLY A 125 -3.51 6.82 9.38
C GLY A 125 -4.62 5.95 8.80
N GLN A 126 -5.81 5.96 9.41
CA GLN A 126 -7.00 5.28 8.90
C GLN A 126 -7.70 6.05 7.76
N ALA A 127 -7.39 7.32 7.58
CA ALA A 127 -7.93 8.04 6.44
C ALA A 127 -7.18 7.62 5.17
N PRO A 128 -7.88 7.27 4.10
CA PRO A 128 -7.27 6.95 2.79
C PRO A 128 -6.28 8.02 2.32
N VAL A 129 -6.55 9.25 2.71
CA VAL A 129 -5.75 10.45 2.55
C VAL A 129 -4.31 10.30 3.03
N ALA A 130 -4.10 9.72 4.22
CA ALA A 130 -2.77 9.60 4.82
C ALA A 130 -1.87 8.65 4.02
N LEU A 131 -2.45 7.64 3.38
CA LEU A 131 -1.72 6.70 2.54
C LEU A 131 -1.20 7.37 1.27
N LEU A 132 -2.06 8.12 0.57
CA LEU A 132 -1.68 8.80 -0.66
C LEU A 132 -0.64 9.91 -0.44
N SER A 133 -0.65 10.56 0.73
CA SER A 133 0.36 11.57 1.07
C SER A 133 1.76 10.99 1.35
N GLY A 134 1.86 9.69 1.61
CA GLY A 134 3.06 9.03 2.12
C GLY A 134 3.82 8.12 1.16
N PHE A 135 3.39 7.97 -0.10
CA PHE A 135 4.02 7.02 -1.02
C PHE A 135 5.53 7.22 -1.23
N GLY A 136 6.05 8.43 -1.03
CA GLY A 136 7.49 8.67 -1.10
C GLY A 136 8.32 7.85 -0.10
N LYS A 137 7.75 7.46 1.04
CA LYS A 137 8.40 6.74 2.14
C LYS A 137 7.84 5.34 2.40
N VAL A 138 7.09 4.79 1.45
CA VAL A 138 6.37 3.53 1.65
C VAL A 138 7.28 2.38 2.08
N ARG A 139 8.51 2.31 1.57
CA ARG A 139 9.50 1.27 1.95
C ARG A 139 10.03 1.44 3.37
N GLU A 140 10.09 2.66 3.86
CA GLU A 140 10.53 2.95 5.23
C GLU A 140 9.46 2.55 6.24
N GLU A 141 8.20 2.75 5.88
CA GLU A 141 7.05 2.61 6.79
C GLU A 141 6.39 1.23 6.74
N PHE A 142 6.52 0.48 5.62
CA PHE A 142 5.83 -0.79 5.43
C PHE A 142 6.77 -1.95 5.06
N ASN A 143 6.41 -3.15 5.53
CA ASN A 143 6.85 -4.40 4.93
C ASN A 143 5.95 -4.68 3.73
N ILE A 144 6.55 -4.92 2.57
CA ILE A 144 5.83 -5.01 1.30
C ILE A 144 6.02 -6.40 0.71
N THR A 145 4.90 -7.04 0.38
CA THR A 145 4.89 -8.32 -0.33
C THR A 145 3.97 -8.22 -1.54
N LYS A 146 4.19 -9.06 -2.54
CA LYS A 146 3.30 -9.20 -3.69
C LYS A 146 2.48 -10.47 -3.53
N LYS A 147 1.16 -10.34 -3.58
CA LYS A 147 0.23 -11.48 -3.57
C LYS A 147 -0.69 -11.36 -4.79
N ASN A 148 -0.51 -12.29 -5.74
CA ASN A 148 -1.18 -12.21 -7.04
C ASN A 148 -0.82 -10.89 -7.78
N LYS A 149 -1.85 -10.11 -8.16
CA LYS A 149 -1.71 -8.80 -8.83
C LYS A 149 -1.75 -7.61 -7.85
N LYS A 150 -1.65 -7.85 -6.54
CA LYS A 150 -1.73 -6.81 -5.53
C LYS A 150 -0.44 -6.72 -4.72
N LEU A 151 -0.07 -5.51 -4.36
CA LEU A 151 0.93 -5.25 -3.33
C LEU A 151 0.22 -5.25 -1.98
N VAL A 152 0.76 -5.99 -1.02
CA VAL A 152 0.28 -6.01 0.36
C VAL A 152 1.31 -5.33 1.24
N LEU A 153 0.89 -4.26 1.89
CA LEU A 153 1.68 -3.40 2.76
C LEU A 153 1.26 -3.63 4.21
N ILE A 154 2.20 -4.03 5.05
CA ILE A 154 1.98 -4.21 6.48
C ILE A 154 2.81 -3.14 7.21
N PRO A 155 2.21 -2.26 8.01
CA PRO A 155 2.93 -1.23 8.75
C PRO A 155 4.05 -1.83 9.62
N LYS A 156 5.26 -1.27 9.58
CA LYS A 156 6.38 -1.67 10.44
C LYS A 156 6.21 -1.20 11.89
N LYS A 157 5.45 -0.12 12.07
CA LYS A 157 5.07 0.44 13.36
C LYS A 157 3.56 0.65 13.39
N PRO A 158 2.91 0.64 14.54
CA PRO A 158 1.48 0.92 14.64
C PRO A 158 1.10 2.21 13.90
N MET A 159 0.07 2.14 13.05
CA MET A 159 -0.45 3.25 12.28
C MET A 159 -1.97 3.32 12.51
N GLY A 160 -2.38 3.90 13.62
CA GLY A 160 -3.76 3.82 14.09
C GLY A 160 -4.20 2.37 14.23
N ASN A 161 -5.37 2.02 13.66
CA ASN A 161 -5.90 0.65 13.66
C ASN A 161 -5.60 -0.12 12.36
N ILE A 162 -4.73 0.37 11.49
CA ILE A 162 -4.42 -0.30 10.21
C ILE A 162 -3.62 -1.57 10.46
N VAL A 163 -4.11 -2.68 9.91
CA VAL A 163 -3.42 -3.98 9.89
C VAL A 163 -2.69 -4.18 8.57
N SER A 164 -3.34 -3.84 7.46
CA SER A 164 -2.74 -3.95 6.13
C SER A 164 -3.38 -3.01 5.12
N VAL A 165 -2.62 -2.70 4.08
CA VAL A 165 -3.10 -2.00 2.90
C VAL A 165 -2.81 -2.87 1.68
N GLU A 166 -3.81 -3.14 0.85
CA GLU A 166 -3.63 -3.81 -0.43
C GLU A 166 -3.76 -2.77 -1.55
N ILE A 167 -2.84 -2.79 -2.50
CA ILE A 167 -2.84 -1.89 -3.66
C ILE A 167 -2.97 -2.71 -4.92
N GLU A 168 -3.97 -2.41 -5.74
CA GLU A 168 -4.06 -2.89 -7.11
C GLU A 168 -3.41 -1.85 -8.02
N THR A 169 -2.41 -2.28 -8.77
CA THR A 169 -1.68 -1.41 -9.68
C THR A 169 -2.28 -1.44 -11.08
N SER A 170 -2.02 -0.39 -11.86
CA SER A 170 -2.34 -0.29 -13.29
C SER A 170 -1.08 0.05 -14.08
N ASP A 171 -1.16 -0.10 -15.39
CA ASP A 171 -0.10 0.28 -16.31
C ASP A 171 -0.30 1.71 -16.86
N GLU A 172 -1.27 2.45 -16.33
CA GLU A 172 -1.56 3.83 -16.67
C GLU A 172 -0.52 4.79 -16.06
N ASP A 173 -0.57 6.07 -16.46
CA ASP A 173 0.32 7.13 -15.98
C ASP A 173 0.30 7.29 -14.46
N PHE A 174 -0.86 7.09 -13.84
CA PHE A 174 -0.96 6.93 -12.40
C PHE A 174 -1.09 5.45 -12.05
N PRO A 175 -0.07 4.83 -11.45
CA PRO A 175 0.04 3.37 -11.36
C PRO A 175 -0.79 2.73 -10.25
N ILE A 176 -1.75 3.42 -9.66
CA ILE A 176 -2.64 2.89 -8.62
C ILE A 176 -4.08 2.97 -9.11
N LYS A 177 -4.73 1.81 -9.23
CA LYS A 177 -6.14 1.69 -9.61
C LYS A 177 -7.07 1.69 -8.40
N SER A 178 -6.70 0.94 -7.39
CA SER A 178 -7.48 0.83 -6.16
C SER A 178 -6.59 0.50 -4.96
N PHE A 179 -7.10 0.77 -3.78
CA PHE A 179 -6.50 0.31 -2.54
C PHE A 179 -7.56 -0.09 -1.52
N ILE A 180 -7.19 -1.05 -0.68
CA ILE A 180 -8.01 -1.60 0.37
C ILE A 180 -7.26 -1.44 1.69
N ILE A 181 -7.91 -0.86 2.68
CA ILE A 181 -7.40 -0.73 4.04
C ILE A 181 -8.16 -1.71 4.92
N ASN A 182 -7.44 -2.59 5.59
CA ASN A 182 -7.98 -3.51 6.58
C ASN A 182 -7.58 -3.04 7.98
N ASP A 183 -8.53 -2.99 8.90
CA ASP A 183 -8.29 -2.57 10.28
C ASP A 183 -8.33 -3.75 11.28
N MET A 184 -7.96 -3.47 12.53
CA MET A 184 -7.92 -4.45 13.63
C MET A 184 -9.28 -5.04 13.99
N ARG A 185 -10.39 -4.37 13.64
CA ARG A 185 -11.78 -4.85 13.83
C ARG A 185 -12.28 -5.64 12.63
N SER A 186 -11.41 -5.92 11.66
CA SER A 186 -11.76 -6.53 10.37
C SER A 186 -12.76 -5.69 9.56
N ASN A 187 -12.84 -4.40 9.78
CA ASN A 187 -13.48 -3.50 8.84
C ASN A 187 -12.58 -3.31 7.62
N ARG A 188 -13.19 -3.00 6.49
CA ARG A 188 -12.50 -2.87 5.22
C ARG A 188 -12.97 -1.58 4.53
N ILE A 189 -12.02 -0.74 4.15
CA ILE A 189 -12.26 0.42 3.30
C ILE A 189 -11.65 0.13 1.95
N GLU A 190 -12.47 0.07 0.92
CA GLU A 190 -12.04 -0.11 -0.47
C GLU A 190 -12.26 1.20 -1.23
N ILE A 191 -11.22 1.68 -1.92
CA ILE A 191 -11.28 2.90 -2.71
C ILE A 191 -10.81 2.58 -4.12
N GLN A 192 -11.67 2.85 -5.08
CA GLN A 192 -11.39 2.76 -6.51
C GLN A 192 -11.25 4.17 -7.07
N LEU A 193 -10.14 4.45 -7.74
CA LEU A 193 -9.91 5.71 -8.45
C LEU A 193 -10.44 5.59 -9.89
N LYS A 194 -10.91 6.71 -10.43
CA LYS A 194 -11.48 6.82 -11.78
C LYS A 194 -11.15 8.18 -12.37
N ASP A 195 -11.15 8.25 -13.68
CA ASP A 195 -11.01 9.52 -14.42
C ASP A 195 -9.82 10.32 -13.90
N ILE A 196 -8.65 9.69 -13.86
CA ILE A 196 -7.44 10.25 -13.27
C ILE A 196 -6.82 11.23 -14.27
N GLU A 197 -6.67 12.48 -13.83
CA GLU A 197 -6.00 13.55 -14.56
C GLU A 197 -4.76 13.96 -13.75
N ILE A 198 -3.58 13.99 -14.37
CA ILE A 198 -2.32 14.38 -13.72
C ILE A 198 -1.73 15.64 -14.34
N ASN A 199 -1.00 16.42 -13.53
CA ASN A 199 -0.26 17.61 -13.98
C ASN A 199 -1.16 18.65 -14.68
N THR A 200 -2.37 18.85 -14.15
CA THR A 200 -3.38 19.77 -14.72
C THR A 200 -3.22 21.22 -14.26
N GLY A 201 -2.25 21.50 -13.41
CA GLY A 201 -1.97 22.84 -12.90
C GLY A 201 -2.98 23.30 -11.84
N ILE A 202 -3.40 22.41 -10.94
CA ILE A 202 -4.33 22.75 -9.86
C ILE A 202 -3.78 23.94 -9.06
N LYS A 203 -4.58 24.99 -8.90
CA LYS A 203 -4.17 26.19 -8.13
C LYS A 203 -4.14 25.90 -6.64
N ASP A 204 -3.26 26.57 -5.91
CA ASP A 204 -3.12 26.42 -4.46
C ASP A 204 -4.39 26.78 -3.70
N ALA A 205 -5.16 27.75 -4.20
CA ALA A 205 -6.44 28.15 -3.64
C ALA A 205 -7.48 27.01 -3.54
N ALA A 206 -7.32 25.92 -4.33
CA ALA A 206 -8.17 24.73 -4.20
C ALA A 206 -8.03 24.04 -2.84
N PHE A 207 -6.97 24.32 -2.09
CA PHE A 207 -6.65 23.71 -0.80
C PHE A 207 -6.77 24.69 0.38
N ASP A 208 -7.33 25.86 0.15
CA ASP A 208 -7.56 26.83 1.21
C ASP A 208 -8.73 26.40 2.10
N PHE A 209 -8.61 26.73 3.40
CA PHE A 209 -9.66 26.44 4.40
C PHE A 209 -10.74 27.51 4.39
N SER A 210 -11.43 27.67 3.26
CA SER A 210 -12.54 28.60 3.14
C SER A 210 -13.85 27.94 3.61
N LEU A 211 -14.46 28.47 4.65
CA LEU A 211 -15.70 28.01 5.22
C LEU A 211 -16.81 29.06 5.02
N PRO A 212 -18.05 28.65 4.72
CA PRO A 212 -19.20 29.56 4.69
C PRO A 212 -19.48 30.20 6.07
N GLU A 213 -20.22 31.27 6.06
CA GLU A 213 -20.74 31.86 7.31
C GLU A 213 -21.65 30.88 8.08
N GLY A 214 -21.63 30.97 9.40
CA GLY A 214 -22.48 30.16 10.27
C GLY A 214 -22.01 28.72 10.44
N VAL A 215 -20.77 28.40 10.07
CA VAL A 215 -20.17 27.09 10.37
C VAL A 215 -19.57 27.11 11.78
N ASN A 216 -19.94 26.11 12.59
CA ASN A 216 -19.34 25.90 13.89
C ASN A 216 -17.95 25.25 13.74
N ILE A 217 -16.91 25.92 14.22
CA ILE A 217 -15.53 25.47 14.10
C ILE A 217 -15.07 24.91 15.44
N TYR A 218 -14.59 23.66 15.42
CA TYR A 218 -13.97 22.98 16.55
C TYR A 218 -12.47 22.85 16.26
N GLU A 219 -11.65 23.44 17.12
CA GLU A 219 -10.19 23.32 16.99
C GLU A 219 -9.68 22.35 18.07
N HIS A 220 -8.88 21.40 17.64
CA HIS A 220 -8.23 20.44 18.52
C HIS A 220 -6.73 20.60 18.40
N ASN A 221 -6.11 21.12 19.45
CA ASN A 221 -4.67 21.20 19.58
C ASN A 221 -4.21 19.94 20.33
N PHE A 222 -3.47 19.06 19.66
CA PHE A 222 -2.79 17.92 20.27
C PHE A 222 -1.41 18.33 20.78
#